data_ebc3ddc6675152bb67dcab7d3c47b8c9
#
_entry.id   ebc3ddc6675152bb67dcab7d3c47b8c9
#
_cell.length_a   1.000
_cell.length_b   1.000
_cell.length_c   1.000
_cell.angle_alpha   90.00
_cell.angle_beta   90.00
_cell.angle_gamma   90.00
#
_symmetry.space_group_name_H-M   'P 1'
#
loop_
_entity.id
_entity.type
_entity.pdbx_description
1 polymer ?
#
loop_
_entity_poly.entity_id
_entity_poly.type
_entity_poly.pdbx_seq_one_letter_code
_entity_poly.pdbx_strand_id
1 'polypeptide(L)'
;MNERGNGNGNKERFGKGGFIMNILIIFDSLYGHTEKIAHAMQEELSKDHEARMEHVLNIGLGDLAHVDLVIIGSPTHGGYETEDIKVFLDGISDNALRGKRTAAFDTSVVKEKQNPILGKIIDWFGHAVNRVEGEMIEKGATDVQKESFLVDGTTEMLKEGELERAKAWARELVG
;
A
#
# COMPACT_ATOMS: atom_id res chain seq x y z
N MET A 1 -43.60 -2.11 27.15
CA MET A 1 -42.13 -2.26 27.27
C MET A 1 -41.59 -2.63 25.91
N ASN A 2 -40.94 -1.71 25.29
CA ASN A 2 -40.48 -1.80 23.91
C ASN A 2 -38.96 -1.83 23.93
N GLU A 3 -38.37 -3.01 23.81
CA GLU A 3 -36.94 -3.17 23.63
C GLU A 3 -36.60 -2.91 22.17
N ARG A 4 -35.99 -1.77 21.88
CA ARG A 4 -35.36 -1.48 20.61
C ARG A 4 -33.94 -2.05 20.64
N GLY A 5 -33.80 -3.25 20.09
CA GLY A 5 -32.51 -3.80 19.75
C GLY A 5 -31.81 -2.92 18.69
N ASN A 6 -30.74 -2.28 19.09
CA ASN A 6 -29.88 -1.51 18.19
C ASN A 6 -28.92 -2.50 17.49
N GLY A 7 -29.42 -3.13 16.43
CA GLY A 7 -28.61 -3.96 15.55
C GLY A 7 -27.81 -3.06 14.62
N ASN A 8 -26.59 -2.73 15.00
CA ASN A 8 -25.62 -2.12 14.10
C ASN A 8 -25.14 -3.21 13.12
N GLY A 9 -26.01 -3.56 12.18
CA GLY A 9 -25.71 -4.50 11.11
C GLY A 9 -24.77 -3.85 10.11
N ASN A 10 -23.55 -4.31 10.10
CA ASN A 10 -22.63 -4.13 8.98
C ASN A 10 -23.36 -4.67 7.73
N LYS A 11 -23.97 -3.79 6.93
CA LYS A 11 -24.64 -4.20 5.69
C LYS A 11 -23.53 -4.61 4.72
N GLU A 12 -23.35 -5.92 4.57
CA GLU A 12 -22.53 -6.47 3.51
C GLU A 12 -22.99 -5.88 2.18
N ARG A 13 -22.09 -5.18 1.51
CA ARG A 13 -22.34 -4.58 0.20
C ARG A 13 -21.96 -5.60 -0.87
N PHE A 14 -22.91 -6.04 -1.65
CA PHE A 14 -22.67 -6.95 -2.78
C PHE A 14 -22.73 -6.17 -4.08
N GLY A 15 -21.61 -6.18 -4.83
CA GLY A 15 -21.55 -5.71 -6.22
C GLY A 15 -21.82 -6.85 -7.20
N LYS A 16 -21.64 -6.59 -8.50
CA LYS A 16 -21.85 -7.56 -9.59
C LYS A 16 -20.97 -8.81 -9.51
N GLY A 17 -19.90 -8.81 -8.68
CA GLY A 17 -18.93 -9.90 -8.55
C GLY A 17 -18.71 -10.39 -7.12
N GLY A 18 -19.42 -9.89 -6.10
CA GLY A 18 -19.21 -10.30 -4.71
C GLY A 18 -19.23 -9.16 -3.70
N PHE A 19 -18.50 -9.33 -2.59
CA PHE A 19 -18.39 -8.33 -1.52
C PHE A 19 -17.63 -7.08 -1.99
N ILE A 20 -18.22 -5.89 -1.80
CA ILE A 20 -17.56 -4.61 -2.09
C ILE A 20 -16.71 -4.19 -0.90
N MET A 21 -15.40 -4.10 -1.09
CA MET A 21 -14.44 -3.67 -0.09
C MET A 21 -14.26 -2.14 -0.08
N ASN A 22 -14.06 -1.58 1.12
CA ASN A 22 -13.52 -0.23 1.28
C ASN A 22 -11.99 -0.31 1.31
N ILE A 23 -11.33 0.28 0.33
CA ILE A 23 -9.90 0.19 0.12
C ILE A 23 -9.27 1.57 0.29
N LEU A 24 -8.22 1.65 1.08
CA LEU A 24 -7.43 2.86 1.27
C LEU A 24 -5.99 2.62 0.86
N ILE A 25 -5.52 3.38 -0.13
CA ILE A 25 -4.13 3.43 -0.55
C ILE A 25 -3.51 4.69 0.04
N ILE A 26 -2.58 4.52 0.98
CA ILE A 26 -1.81 5.59 1.61
C ILE A 26 -0.44 5.62 0.95
N PHE A 27 0.01 6.77 0.51
CA PHE A 27 1.30 6.86 -0.16
C PHE A 27 2.05 8.14 0.21
N ASP A 28 3.36 8.07 0.07
CA ASP A 28 4.23 9.23 -0.10
C ASP A 28 4.99 9.12 -1.42
N SER A 29 5.36 10.24 -2.00
CA SER A 29 6.00 10.25 -3.31
C SER A 29 6.92 11.45 -3.49
N LEU A 30 8.23 11.22 -3.54
CA LEU A 30 9.23 12.28 -3.71
C LEU A 30 9.33 12.82 -5.15
N TYR A 31 9.12 11.94 -6.14
CA TYR A 31 9.28 12.24 -7.57
C TYR A 31 8.05 11.85 -8.41
N GLY A 32 6.93 11.56 -7.78
CA GLY A 32 5.68 11.20 -8.45
C GLY A 32 5.59 9.74 -8.91
N HIS A 33 6.59 8.89 -8.69
CA HIS A 33 6.57 7.49 -9.15
C HIS A 33 5.63 6.63 -8.29
N THR A 34 5.74 6.72 -6.97
CA THR A 34 4.87 6.01 -6.03
C THR A 34 3.42 6.43 -6.22
N GLU A 35 3.16 7.73 -6.43
CA GLU A 35 1.83 8.27 -6.74
C GLU A 35 1.24 7.66 -8.02
N LYS A 36 2.03 7.54 -9.10
CA LYS A 36 1.56 6.91 -10.35
C LYS A 36 1.20 5.44 -10.17
N ILE A 37 1.97 4.71 -9.37
CA ILE A 37 1.67 3.31 -9.02
C ILE A 37 0.38 3.25 -8.19
N ALA A 38 0.25 4.08 -7.15
CA ALA A 38 -0.97 4.17 -6.33
C ALA A 38 -2.21 4.50 -7.17
N HIS A 39 -2.08 5.44 -8.12
CA HIS A 39 -3.16 5.81 -9.03
C HIS A 39 -3.57 4.65 -9.96
N ALA A 40 -2.61 3.93 -10.53
CA ALA A 40 -2.90 2.77 -11.38
C ALA A 40 -3.63 1.66 -10.61
N MET A 41 -3.25 1.43 -9.34
CA MET A 41 -3.94 0.49 -8.46
C MET A 41 -5.35 0.97 -8.12
N GLN A 42 -5.52 2.25 -7.77
CA GLN A 42 -6.83 2.82 -7.47
C GLN A 42 -7.78 2.72 -8.67
N GLU A 43 -7.32 3.07 -9.88
CA GLU A 43 -8.13 2.93 -11.10
C GLU A 43 -8.64 1.49 -11.29
N GLU A 44 -7.79 0.50 -11.04
CA GLU A 44 -8.14 -0.90 -11.20
C GLU A 44 -9.15 -1.35 -10.15
N LEU A 45 -8.85 -1.06 -8.87
CA LEU A 45 -9.68 -1.45 -7.73
C LEU A 45 -11.06 -0.76 -7.73
N SER A 46 -11.13 0.47 -8.23
CA SER A 46 -12.40 1.23 -8.30
C SER A 46 -13.40 0.68 -9.32
N LYS A 47 -13.03 -0.32 -10.13
CA LYS A 47 -13.97 -0.97 -11.05
C LYS A 47 -15.02 -1.80 -10.31
N ASP A 48 -14.66 -2.41 -9.20
CA ASP A 48 -15.49 -3.37 -8.46
C ASP A 48 -15.57 -3.08 -6.95
N HIS A 49 -14.79 -2.12 -6.42
CA HIS A 49 -14.67 -1.78 -5.01
C HIS A 49 -14.72 -0.27 -4.76
N GLU A 50 -14.89 0.15 -3.51
CA GLU A 50 -14.76 1.55 -3.10
C GLU A 50 -13.29 1.83 -2.75
N ALA A 51 -12.48 2.21 -3.74
CA ALA A 51 -11.06 2.49 -3.56
C ALA A 51 -10.76 3.99 -3.61
N ARG A 52 -10.05 4.47 -2.60
CA ARG A 52 -9.49 5.83 -2.55
C ARG A 52 -7.99 5.80 -2.30
N MET A 53 -7.29 6.80 -2.80
CA MET A 53 -5.89 7.02 -2.50
C MET A 53 -5.70 8.40 -1.86
N GLU A 54 -4.80 8.47 -0.89
CA GLU A 54 -4.50 9.70 -0.16
C GLU A 54 -2.99 9.79 0.11
N HIS A 55 -2.47 11.00 -0.03
CA HIS A 55 -1.12 11.27 0.44
C HIS A 55 -1.06 11.17 1.97
N VAL A 56 0.00 10.58 2.51
CA VAL A 56 0.13 10.29 3.94
C VAL A 56 -0.11 11.51 4.84
N LEU A 57 0.28 12.69 4.42
CA LEU A 57 0.06 13.94 5.17
C LEU A 57 -1.41 14.36 5.29
N ASN A 58 -2.29 13.79 4.49
CA ASN A 58 -3.73 14.09 4.49
C ASN A 58 -4.55 13.05 5.27
N ILE A 59 -3.90 12.01 5.80
CA ILE A 59 -4.56 10.92 6.54
C ILE A 59 -4.72 11.27 8.01
N GLY A 60 -5.96 11.20 8.50
CA GLY A 60 -6.27 11.27 9.92
C GLY A 60 -6.38 9.87 10.55
N LEU A 61 -6.18 9.79 11.87
CA LEU A 61 -6.26 8.51 12.60
C LEU A 61 -7.62 7.80 12.45
N GLY A 62 -8.70 8.56 12.20
CA GLY A 62 -10.05 8.02 11.98
C GLY A 62 -10.28 7.41 10.61
N ASP A 63 -9.42 7.68 9.63
CA ASP A 63 -9.60 7.24 8.23
C ASP A 63 -9.46 5.72 8.06
N LEU A 64 -8.84 5.04 9.00
CA LEU A 64 -8.72 3.58 9.02
C LEU A 64 -9.96 2.85 9.53
N ALA A 65 -10.95 3.54 10.12
CA ALA A 65 -12.03 2.91 10.89
C ALA A 65 -12.86 1.90 10.09
N HIS A 66 -13.22 2.20 8.85
CA HIS A 66 -14.12 1.38 8.02
C HIS A 66 -13.44 0.86 6.75
N VAL A 67 -12.13 0.65 6.83
CA VAL A 67 -11.32 0.15 5.71
C VAL A 67 -11.14 -1.35 5.85
N ASP A 68 -11.39 -2.08 4.77
CA ASP A 68 -11.21 -3.54 4.69
C ASP A 68 -9.81 -3.92 4.22
N LEU A 69 -9.23 -3.13 3.29
CA LEU A 69 -7.87 -3.30 2.78
C LEU A 69 -7.09 -1.99 2.89
N VAL A 70 -5.98 -2.01 3.60
CA VAL A 70 -5.02 -0.90 3.69
C VAL A 70 -3.78 -1.23 2.87
N ILE A 71 -3.43 -0.36 1.93
CA ILE A 71 -2.23 -0.47 1.10
C ILE A 71 -1.34 0.73 1.41
N ILE A 72 -0.08 0.50 1.76
CA ILE A 72 0.88 1.57 2.08
C ILE A 72 2.02 1.57 1.08
N GLY A 73 2.26 2.70 0.44
CA GLY A 73 3.30 2.90 -0.56
C GLY A 73 4.32 3.95 -0.17
N SER A 74 5.61 3.63 -0.32
CA SER A 74 6.72 4.55 -0.07
C SER A 74 7.78 4.45 -1.17
N PRO A 75 8.43 5.54 -1.59
CA PRO A 75 9.65 5.41 -2.36
C PRO A 75 10.77 4.85 -1.48
N THR A 76 11.63 3.99 -2.04
CA THR A 76 12.84 3.56 -1.36
C THR A 76 13.92 4.63 -1.52
N HIS A 77 14.30 5.27 -0.43
CA HIS A 77 15.43 6.21 -0.39
C HIS A 77 16.51 5.71 0.57
N GLY A 78 17.67 5.32 0.03
CA GLY A 78 18.75 4.76 0.85
C GLY A 78 18.40 3.45 1.56
N GLY A 79 17.39 2.70 1.09
CA GLY A 79 16.90 1.46 1.71
C GLY A 79 15.82 1.66 2.78
N TYR A 80 15.32 2.90 2.93
CA TYR A 80 14.31 3.28 3.93
C TYR A 80 13.05 3.82 3.25
N GLU A 81 11.95 3.71 3.97
CA GLU A 81 10.72 4.46 3.72
C GLU A 81 10.95 5.96 3.98
N THR A 82 10.00 6.79 3.54
CA THR A 82 10.05 8.22 3.87
C THR A 82 9.71 8.46 5.34
N GLU A 83 10.21 9.57 5.88
CA GLU A 83 9.93 9.97 7.27
C GLU A 83 8.43 10.15 7.51
N ASP A 84 7.67 10.66 6.53
CA ASP A 84 6.23 10.88 6.66
C ASP A 84 5.45 9.55 6.80
N ILE A 85 5.82 8.51 6.04
CA ILE A 85 5.25 7.15 6.20
C ILE A 85 5.61 6.60 7.58
N LYS A 86 6.86 6.75 8.00
CA LYS A 86 7.30 6.31 9.32
C LYS A 86 6.53 7.00 10.44
N VAL A 87 6.42 8.32 10.41
CA VAL A 87 5.68 9.11 11.41
C VAL A 87 4.21 8.71 11.46
N PHE A 88 3.59 8.46 10.30
CA PHE A 88 2.21 7.97 10.23
C PHE A 88 2.08 6.60 10.93
N LEU A 89 2.94 5.64 10.60
CA LEU A 89 2.90 4.30 11.19
C LEU A 89 3.18 4.33 12.70
N ASP A 90 4.14 5.12 13.14
CA ASP A 90 4.41 5.33 14.57
C ASP A 90 3.18 5.91 15.30
N GLY A 91 2.44 6.81 14.64
CA GLY A 91 1.30 7.55 15.21
C GLY A 91 -0.01 6.78 15.32
N ILE A 92 -0.23 5.73 14.52
CA ILE A 92 -1.45 4.91 14.63
C ILE A 92 -1.37 3.95 15.81
N SER A 93 -2.53 3.51 16.34
CA SER A 93 -2.57 2.60 17.49
C SER A 93 -2.05 1.21 17.14
N ASP A 94 -1.55 0.46 18.15
CA ASP A 94 -0.96 -0.88 17.98
C ASP A 94 -1.91 -1.94 17.40
N ASN A 95 -3.21 -1.66 17.37
CA ASN A 95 -4.21 -2.55 16.77
C ASN A 95 -4.96 -1.92 15.59
N ALA A 96 -4.44 -0.80 15.04
CA ALA A 96 -5.11 -0.07 13.97
C ALA A 96 -5.35 -0.91 12.71
N LEU A 97 -4.46 -1.87 12.43
CA LEU A 97 -4.52 -2.75 11.26
C LEU A 97 -5.09 -4.14 11.58
N ARG A 98 -5.48 -4.40 12.83
CA ARG A 98 -6.00 -5.70 13.24
C ARG A 98 -7.29 -6.06 12.49
N GLY A 99 -7.31 -7.26 11.90
CA GLY A 99 -8.46 -7.78 11.18
C GLY A 99 -8.69 -7.15 9.79
N LYS A 100 -7.78 -6.30 9.33
CA LYS A 100 -7.79 -5.77 7.98
C LYS A 100 -6.88 -6.59 7.06
N ARG A 101 -7.21 -6.65 5.77
CA ARG A 101 -6.23 -7.05 4.75
C ARG A 101 -5.20 -5.94 4.63
N THR A 102 -3.94 -6.31 4.43
CA THR A 102 -2.84 -5.33 4.40
C THR A 102 -1.87 -5.64 3.28
N ALA A 103 -1.39 -4.58 2.65
CA ALA A 103 -0.37 -4.66 1.62
C ALA A 103 0.59 -3.48 1.71
N ALA A 104 1.83 -3.69 1.29
CA ALA A 104 2.83 -2.63 1.19
C ALA A 104 3.51 -2.67 -0.17
N PHE A 105 3.86 -1.52 -0.72
CA PHE A 105 4.68 -1.46 -1.92
C PHE A 105 5.73 -0.36 -1.84
N ASP A 106 6.78 -0.52 -2.62
CA ASP A 106 7.74 0.55 -2.82
C ASP A 106 8.03 0.83 -4.30
N THR A 107 8.65 1.98 -4.54
CA THR A 107 9.28 2.30 -5.82
C THR A 107 10.78 2.41 -5.62
N SER A 108 11.54 1.60 -6.32
CA SER A 108 12.99 1.47 -6.16
C SER A 108 13.73 1.75 -7.46
N VAL A 109 14.81 2.53 -7.36
CA VAL A 109 15.68 2.79 -8.53
C VAL A 109 16.59 1.59 -8.77
N VAL A 110 16.49 1.02 -9.95
CA VAL A 110 17.42 -0.03 -10.42
C VAL A 110 18.50 0.63 -11.27
N LYS A 111 19.73 0.67 -10.76
CA LYS A 111 20.88 0.98 -11.58
C LYS A 111 21.24 -0.26 -12.39
N GLU A 112 21.30 -0.15 -13.72
CA GLU A 112 21.76 -1.25 -14.56
C GLU A 112 23.11 -1.75 -14.08
N LYS A 113 23.20 -3.07 -13.98
CA LYS A 113 24.33 -3.78 -13.38
C LYS A 113 25.59 -3.60 -14.21
N GLN A 114 26.42 -2.64 -13.87
CA GLN A 114 27.83 -2.65 -14.31
C GLN A 114 28.71 -3.60 -13.47
N ASN A 115 28.18 -4.12 -12.35
CA ASN A 115 28.92 -5.06 -11.49
C ASN A 115 27.96 -6.07 -10.85
N PRO A 116 28.05 -7.38 -11.16
CA PRO A 116 27.17 -8.42 -10.62
C PRO A 116 27.27 -8.61 -9.10
N ILE A 117 28.38 -8.20 -8.48
CA ILE A 117 28.57 -8.26 -7.03
C ILE A 117 27.78 -7.14 -6.34
N LEU A 118 27.80 -5.94 -6.91
CA LEU A 118 27.05 -4.79 -6.38
C LEU A 118 25.53 -4.99 -6.48
N GLY A 119 25.05 -5.66 -7.54
CA GLY A 119 23.64 -5.99 -7.72
C GLY A 119 23.08 -6.88 -6.61
N LYS A 120 23.86 -7.89 -6.16
CA LYS A 120 23.46 -8.77 -5.04
C LYS A 120 23.46 -8.06 -3.68
N ILE A 121 24.30 -7.03 -3.52
CA ILE A 121 24.35 -6.22 -2.27
C ILE A 121 23.11 -5.32 -2.20
N ILE A 122 22.67 -4.73 -3.30
CA ILE A 122 21.47 -3.88 -3.34
C ILE A 122 20.20 -4.71 -3.07
N ASP A 123 20.11 -5.93 -3.60
CA ASP A 123 19.04 -6.87 -3.30
C ASP A 123 19.01 -7.33 -1.82
N TRP A 124 20.13 -7.18 -1.09
CA TRP A 124 20.26 -7.59 0.32
C TRP A 124 20.04 -6.44 1.32
N PHE A 125 20.27 -5.18 0.92
CA PHE A 125 20.11 -4.00 1.79
C PHE A 125 18.67 -3.45 1.82
N GLY A 126 17.67 -4.32 1.83
CA GLY A 126 16.28 -4.01 2.21
C GLY A 126 15.62 -2.89 1.40
N HIS A 127 14.59 -3.24 0.67
CA HIS A 127 13.64 -2.28 0.13
C HIS A 127 12.82 -1.66 1.27
N ALA A 128 12.38 -0.41 1.12
CA ALA A 128 11.49 0.24 2.08
C ALA A 128 10.27 -0.62 2.44
N VAL A 129 9.77 -1.40 1.48
CA VAL A 129 8.63 -2.30 1.66
C VAL A 129 8.79 -3.28 2.83
N ASN A 130 10.01 -3.78 3.10
CA ASN A 130 10.23 -4.71 4.20
C ASN A 130 10.16 -4.03 5.58
N ARG A 131 10.49 -2.74 5.65
CA ARG A 131 10.36 -1.94 6.87
C ARG A 131 8.90 -1.59 7.13
N VAL A 132 8.22 -1.09 6.09
CA VAL A 132 6.79 -0.81 6.15
C VAL A 132 6.01 -2.06 6.59
N GLU A 133 6.34 -3.25 6.04
CA GLU A 133 5.77 -4.53 6.51
C GLU A 133 5.97 -4.72 8.01
N GLY A 134 7.22 -4.59 8.49
CA GLY A 134 7.54 -4.79 9.91
C GLY A 134 6.73 -3.85 10.81
N GLU A 135 6.67 -2.57 10.46
CA GLU A 135 5.88 -1.57 11.20
C GLU A 135 4.38 -1.86 11.13
N MET A 136 3.84 -2.29 9.98
CA MET A 136 2.43 -2.70 9.86
C MET A 136 2.11 -3.90 10.76
N ILE A 137 3.02 -4.87 10.88
CA ILE A 137 2.87 -6.01 11.80
C ILE A 137 2.83 -5.55 13.25
N GLU A 138 3.69 -4.61 13.65
CA GLU A 138 3.66 -3.99 14.98
C GLU A 138 2.32 -3.28 15.27
N LYS A 139 1.64 -2.79 14.23
CA LYS A 139 0.31 -2.17 14.31
C LYS A 139 -0.86 -3.15 14.14
N GLY A 140 -0.58 -4.45 14.24
CA GLY A 140 -1.60 -5.51 14.32
C GLY A 140 -1.95 -6.18 12.99
N ALA A 141 -1.22 -5.90 11.91
CA ALA A 141 -1.34 -6.68 10.68
C ALA A 141 -0.87 -8.12 10.90
N THR A 142 -1.59 -9.10 10.35
CA THR A 142 -1.27 -10.53 10.48
C THR A 142 -0.60 -11.12 9.25
N ASP A 143 -0.84 -10.51 8.11
CA ASP A 143 -0.25 -10.86 6.82
C ASP A 143 -0.17 -9.58 5.97
N VAL A 144 1.01 -9.29 5.40
CA VAL A 144 1.24 -8.12 4.56
C VAL A 144 1.72 -8.58 3.20
N GLN A 145 0.87 -8.43 2.19
CA GLN A 145 1.28 -8.66 0.80
C GLN A 145 2.27 -7.58 0.37
N LYS A 146 3.32 -7.95 -0.36
CA LYS A 146 4.38 -7.01 -0.74
C LYS A 146 4.69 -7.01 -2.22
N GLU A 147 5.00 -5.83 -2.77
CA GLU A 147 5.49 -5.67 -4.13
C GLU A 147 6.45 -4.48 -4.25
N SER A 148 7.42 -4.58 -5.18
CA SER A 148 8.35 -3.49 -5.49
C SER A 148 8.25 -3.13 -6.96
N PHE A 149 8.10 -1.83 -7.25
CA PHE A 149 7.99 -1.29 -8.61
C PHE A 149 9.28 -0.55 -8.98
N LEU A 150 9.70 -0.73 -10.22
CA LEU A 150 11.03 -0.36 -10.65
C LEU A 150 11.06 0.99 -11.37
N VAL A 151 11.98 1.84 -10.95
CA VAL A 151 12.34 3.09 -11.61
C VAL A 151 13.68 2.90 -12.33
N ASP A 152 13.76 3.31 -13.58
CA ASP A 152 15.00 3.27 -14.33
C ASP A 152 15.96 4.36 -13.83
N GLY A 153 17.14 3.95 -13.36
CA GLY A 153 18.12 4.87 -12.77
C GLY A 153 18.83 5.78 -13.77
N THR A 154 18.61 5.55 -15.08
CA THR A 154 19.20 6.38 -16.14
C THR A 154 18.22 7.44 -16.62
N THR A 155 16.96 7.07 -16.78
CA THR A 155 15.91 7.96 -17.28
C THR A 155 15.09 8.61 -16.18
N GLU A 156 15.24 8.15 -14.95
CA GLU A 156 14.44 8.56 -13.78
C GLU A 156 12.93 8.39 -14.02
N MET A 157 12.53 7.40 -14.82
CA MET A 157 11.15 7.07 -15.15
C MET A 157 10.78 5.69 -14.61
N LEU A 158 9.50 5.46 -14.34
CA LEU A 158 9.02 4.09 -14.12
C LEU A 158 9.39 3.22 -15.31
N LYS A 159 9.87 2.00 -15.06
CA LYS A 159 10.15 1.05 -16.14
C LYS A 159 8.86 0.73 -16.90
N GLU A 160 9.02 0.42 -18.17
CA GLU A 160 7.92 -0.01 -19.03
C GLU A 160 7.21 -1.23 -18.42
N GLY A 161 5.88 -1.20 -18.42
CA GLY A 161 5.05 -2.28 -17.88
C GLY A 161 4.75 -2.18 -16.36
N GLU A 162 5.41 -1.32 -15.59
CA GLU A 162 5.20 -1.24 -14.15
C GLU A 162 3.77 -0.82 -13.76
N LEU A 163 3.12 0.07 -14.53
CA LEU A 163 1.74 0.46 -14.28
C LEU A 163 0.77 -0.72 -14.50
N GLU A 164 0.97 -1.52 -15.55
CA GLU A 164 0.15 -2.71 -15.78
C GLU A 164 0.42 -3.80 -14.74
N ARG A 165 1.67 -3.92 -14.27
CA ARG A 165 2.02 -4.81 -13.17
C ARG A 165 1.35 -4.37 -11.86
N ALA A 166 1.27 -3.06 -11.60
CA ALA A 166 0.55 -2.52 -10.44
C ALA A 166 -0.95 -2.86 -10.50
N LYS A 167 -1.59 -2.72 -11.66
CA LYS A 167 -2.99 -3.12 -11.87
C LYS A 167 -3.20 -4.62 -11.68
N ALA A 168 -2.27 -5.44 -12.18
CA ALA A 168 -2.34 -6.89 -12.00
C ALA A 168 -2.24 -7.29 -10.52
N TRP A 169 -1.27 -6.74 -9.81
CA TRP A 169 -1.11 -6.99 -8.39
C TRP A 169 -2.30 -6.48 -7.56
N ALA A 170 -2.86 -5.32 -7.90
CA ALA A 170 -4.06 -4.81 -7.24
C ALA A 170 -5.24 -5.79 -7.32
N ARG A 171 -5.43 -6.47 -8.46
CA ARG A 171 -6.45 -7.53 -8.59
C ARG A 171 -6.18 -8.73 -7.69
N GLU A 172 -4.92 -9.12 -7.53
CA GLU A 172 -4.53 -10.24 -6.65
C GLU A 172 -4.84 -9.93 -5.19
N LEU A 173 -4.71 -8.66 -4.76
CA LEU A 173 -5.00 -8.25 -3.38
C LEU A 173 -6.47 -8.43 -2.98
N VAL A 174 -7.40 -8.46 -3.93
CA VAL A 174 -8.85 -8.53 -3.68
C VAL A 174 -9.47 -9.87 -4.11
N GLY A 175 -8.70 -10.73 -4.78
CA GLY A 175 -9.11 -12.06 -5.28
C GLY A 175 -9.28 -13.13 -4.22
#